data_51ba8bcb3a56152f2cca5a024682eb46
#
_entry.id   51ba8bcb3a56152f2cca5a024682eb46
#
_cell.length_a   1.000
_cell.length_b   1.000
_cell.length_c   1.000
_cell.angle_alpha   90.00
_cell.angle_beta   90.00
_cell.angle_gamma   90.00
#
_symmetry.space_group_name_H-M   'P 1'
#
loop_
_entity.id
_entity.type
_entity.pdbx_description
1 polymer ?
#
loop_
_entity_poly.entity_id
_entity_poly.type
_entity_poly.pdbx_seq_one_letter_code
_entity_poly.pdbx_strand_id
1 'polypeptide(L)'
;MTYTELVAAIKSYTENDYSTTDINTFIKNAEQRIHNTVQLPDLRKNVTGTMTSGNKYFSLPSDWLSTFSIAVINSDNEYTYLLNKDVNFVRESFPDTDSGFYGKPEYYGIFDDTTMILGPTPDANYSAELHYYYYPQTIVTAGNTWLGDNFD
;
A
#
# COMPACT_ATOMS: atom_id res chain seq x y z
N MET A 1 7.98 -21.93 -7.10
CA MET A 1 7.07 -22.97 -6.51
C MET A 1 5.66 -22.71 -6.92
N THR A 2 4.95 -23.70 -7.41
CA THR A 2 3.51 -23.64 -7.71
C THR A 2 2.68 -24.03 -6.49
N TYR A 3 1.40 -23.62 -6.49
CA TYR A 3 0.47 -24.03 -5.44
C TYR A 3 0.39 -25.56 -5.29
N THR A 4 0.39 -26.30 -6.41
CA THR A 4 0.33 -27.79 -6.41
C THR A 4 1.57 -28.40 -5.76
N GLU A 5 2.75 -27.89 -6.06
CA GLU A 5 4.00 -28.34 -5.44
C GLU A 5 4.04 -28.05 -3.94
N LEU A 6 3.57 -26.85 -3.53
CA LEU A 6 3.49 -26.49 -2.11
C LEU A 6 2.53 -27.40 -1.34
N VAL A 7 1.36 -27.69 -1.88
CA VAL A 7 0.39 -28.62 -1.27
C VAL A 7 0.99 -30.02 -1.13
N ALA A 8 1.67 -30.52 -2.17
CA ALA A 8 2.33 -31.83 -2.13
C ALA A 8 3.46 -31.87 -1.07
N ALA A 9 4.26 -30.81 -0.99
CA ALA A 9 5.31 -30.69 0.02
C ALA A 9 4.73 -30.67 1.44
N ILE A 10 3.68 -29.87 1.71
CA ILE A 10 3.03 -29.83 3.02
C ILE A 10 2.53 -31.22 3.45
N LYS A 11 1.83 -31.93 2.58
CA LYS A 11 1.35 -33.30 2.86
C LYS A 11 2.50 -34.26 3.13
N SER A 12 3.58 -34.17 2.38
CA SER A 12 4.78 -35.00 2.54
C SER A 12 5.48 -34.73 3.89
N TYR A 13 5.67 -33.46 4.27
CA TYR A 13 6.33 -33.11 5.54
C TYR A 13 5.50 -33.41 6.76
N THR A 14 4.18 -33.29 6.68
CA THR A 14 3.30 -33.53 7.81
C THR A 14 2.84 -34.97 7.93
N GLU A 15 3.15 -35.80 6.93
CA GLU A 15 2.70 -37.21 6.82
C GLU A 15 1.17 -37.33 7.04
N ASN A 16 0.40 -36.33 6.61
CA ASN A 16 -1.03 -36.25 6.82
C ASN A 16 -1.76 -35.70 5.59
N ASP A 17 -2.91 -36.31 5.28
CA ASP A 17 -3.82 -35.92 4.22
C ASP A 17 -4.84 -34.87 4.70
N TYR A 18 -4.39 -33.68 5.06
CA TYR A 18 -5.26 -32.56 5.38
C TYR A 18 -6.19 -32.20 4.21
N SER A 19 -7.38 -31.73 4.54
CA SER A 19 -8.29 -31.20 3.53
C SER A 19 -7.68 -29.99 2.80
N THR A 20 -8.10 -29.76 1.56
CA THR A 20 -7.68 -28.58 0.79
C THR A 20 -8.00 -27.28 1.52
N THR A 21 -9.13 -27.24 2.25
CA THR A 21 -9.53 -26.06 3.04
C THR A 21 -8.55 -25.76 4.17
N ASP A 22 -8.11 -26.82 4.89
CA ASP A 22 -7.16 -26.66 5.99
C ASP A 22 -5.80 -26.21 5.46
N ILE A 23 -5.32 -26.84 4.39
CA ILE A 23 -4.05 -26.46 3.74
C ILE A 23 -4.10 -25.00 3.26
N ASN A 24 -5.19 -24.58 2.63
CA ASN A 24 -5.35 -23.18 2.20
C ASN A 24 -5.33 -22.20 3.37
N THR A 25 -5.90 -22.60 4.50
CA THR A 25 -5.86 -21.79 5.73
C THR A 25 -4.44 -21.68 6.28
N PHE A 26 -3.69 -22.78 6.32
CA PHE A 26 -2.30 -22.78 6.77
C PHE A 26 -1.41 -21.90 5.88
N ILE A 27 -1.57 -22.01 4.55
CA ILE A 27 -0.82 -21.20 3.58
C ILE A 27 -1.13 -19.73 3.78
N LYS A 28 -2.40 -19.32 3.81
CA LYS A 28 -2.79 -17.92 4.01
C LYS A 28 -2.26 -17.33 5.32
N ASN A 29 -2.31 -18.09 6.40
CA ASN A 29 -1.79 -17.65 7.70
C ASN A 29 -0.25 -17.46 7.66
N ALA A 30 0.46 -18.37 6.98
CA ALA A 30 1.90 -18.26 6.81
C ALA A 30 2.28 -17.04 5.96
N GLU A 31 1.63 -16.85 4.81
CA GLU A 31 1.83 -15.69 3.93
C GLU A 31 1.56 -14.37 4.69
N GLN A 32 0.46 -14.29 5.40
CA GLN A 32 0.11 -13.10 6.19
C GLN A 32 1.17 -12.79 7.26
N ARG A 33 1.69 -13.82 7.92
CA ARG A 33 2.77 -13.65 8.88
C ARG A 33 4.05 -13.14 8.23
N ILE A 34 4.40 -13.65 7.05
CA ILE A 34 5.57 -13.19 6.28
C ILE A 34 5.39 -11.72 5.89
N HIS A 35 4.26 -11.35 5.29
CA HIS A 35 3.99 -9.99 4.84
C HIS A 35 4.00 -8.97 5.97
N ASN A 36 3.51 -9.35 7.14
CA ASN A 36 3.52 -8.46 8.31
C ASN A 36 4.89 -8.31 8.97
N THR A 37 5.80 -9.25 8.72
CA THR A 37 7.11 -9.28 9.41
C THR A 37 8.25 -8.81 8.51
N VAL A 38 8.17 -9.07 7.20
CA VAL A 38 9.27 -8.86 6.26
C VAL A 38 8.89 -7.79 5.22
N GLN A 39 9.66 -6.70 5.19
CA GLN A 39 9.51 -5.63 4.20
C GLN A 39 10.55 -5.79 3.09
N LEU A 40 10.22 -6.59 2.07
CA LEU A 40 11.08 -6.79 0.91
C LEU A 40 10.84 -5.71 -0.15
N PRO A 41 11.88 -5.29 -0.91
CA PRO A 41 11.70 -4.38 -2.05
C PRO A 41 10.69 -4.88 -3.08
N ASP A 42 10.61 -6.19 -3.31
CA ASP A 42 9.66 -6.82 -4.24
C ASP A 42 8.19 -6.66 -3.81
N LEU A 43 7.95 -6.31 -2.54
CA LEU A 43 6.64 -5.98 -2.00
C LEU A 43 6.27 -4.50 -2.17
N ARG A 44 6.97 -3.78 -3.03
CA ARG A 44 6.68 -2.36 -3.33
C ARG A 44 6.06 -2.22 -4.70
N LYS A 45 5.14 -1.28 -4.78
CA LYS A 45 4.55 -0.80 -6.05
C LYS A 45 4.68 0.70 -6.14
N ASN A 46 4.72 1.19 -7.38
CA ASN A 46 4.63 2.60 -7.69
C ASN A 46 3.38 2.83 -8.53
N VAL A 47 2.55 3.78 -8.13
CA VAL A 47 1.35 4.20 -8.87
C VAL A 47 1.26 5.71 -8.94
N THR A 48 0.68 6.20 -10.01
CA THR A 48 0.36 7.62 -10.17
C THR A 48 -1.12 7.84 -9.90
N GLY A 49 -1.44 9.01 -9.36
CA GLY A 49 -2.81 9.45 -9.07
C GLY A 49 -2.94 10.95 -9.24
N THR A 50 -4.08 11.50 -8.86
CA THR A 50 -4.33 12.94 -8.90
C THR A 50 -4.82 13.41 -7.55
N MET A 51 -4.17 14.43 -6.99
CA MET A 51 -4.68 15.21 -5.88
C MET A 51 -5.57 16.30 -6.46
N THR A 52 -6.86 16.27 -6.09
CA THR A 52 -7.86 17.18 -6.67
C THR A 52 -7.92 18.49 -5.88
N SER A 53 -7.97 19.61 -6.60
CA SER A 53 -8.15 20.94 -5.99
C SER A 53 -9.36 20.99 -5.06
N GLY A 54 -9.19 21.55 -3.88
CA GLY A 54 -10.22 21.67 -2.86
C GLY A 54 -10.52 20.38 -2.09
N ASN A 55 -9.88 19.27 -2.42
CA ASN A 55 -10.06 18.00 -1.72
C ASN A 55 -8.80 17.63 -0.93
N LYS A 56 -8.92 17.69 0.41
CA LYS A 56 -7.82 17.30 1.30
C LYS A 56 -7.65 15.79 1.48
N TYR A 57 -8.53 14.97 0.89
CA TYR A 57 -8.47 13.53 1.01
C TYR A 57 -7.93 12.91 -0.28
N PHE A 58 -6.97 12.01 -0.14
CA PHE A 58 -6.36 11.25 -1.23
C PHE A 58 -6.63 9.77 -1.02
N SER A 59 -7.26 9.13 -2.03
CA SER A 59 -7.62 7.70 -1.95
C SER A 59 -6.41 6.82 -2.17
N LEU A 60 -6.29 5.78 -1.36
CA LEU A 60 -5.25 4.76 -1.43
C LEU A 60 -5.69 3.59 -2.32
N PRO A 61 -4.74 2.88 -2.97
CA PRO A 61 -5.03 1.62 -3.65
C PRO A 61 -5.57 0.56 -2.69
N SER A 62 -6.44 -0.33 -3.19
CA SER A 62 -7.08 -1.37 -2.37
C SER A 62 -6.10 -2.44 -1.84
N ASP A 63 -4.91 -2.53 -2.42
CA ASP A 63 -3.83 -3.43 -2.00
C ASP A 63 -2.74 -2.72 -1.17
N TRP A 64 -2.98 -1.46 -0.79
CA TRP A 64 -2.06 -0.69 0.03
C TRP A 64 -1.92 -1.29 1.44
N LEU A 65 -0.67 -1.43 1.88
CA LEU A 65 -0.31 -1.87 3.23
C LEU A 65 0.33 -0.73 4.03
N SER A 66 1.32 -0.07 3.44
CA SER A 66 2.00 1.07 4.07
C SER A 66 2.70 1.93 3.03
N THR A 67 2.74 3.23 3.26
CA THR A 67 3.43 4.18 2.38
C THR A 67 4.94 4.10 2.57
N PHE A 68 5.67 3.95 1.46
CA PHE A 68 7.11 4.16 1.43
C PHE A 68 7.42 5.63 1.18
N SER A 69 6.84 6.22 0.13
CA SER A 69 6.93 7.65 -0.16
C SER A 69 5.74 8.12 -0.99
N ILE A 70 5.39 9.38 -0.86
CA ILE A 70 4.43 10.05 -1.73
C ILE A 70 4.98 11.40 -2.15
N ALA A 71 4.80 11.73 -3.42
CA ALA A 71 5.25 13.00 -4.00
C ALA A 71 4.12 13.68 -4.75
N VAL A 72 4.12 15.00 -4.71
CA VAL A 72 3.38 15.88 -5.61
C VAL A 72 4.28 16.23 -6.80
N ILE A 73 3.75 16.15 -8.00
CA ILE A 73 4.44 16.50 -9.23
C ILE A 73 3.74 17.73 -9.80
N ASN A 74 4.49 18.81 -9.99
CA ASN A 74 3.98 20.05 -10.57
C ASN A 74 3.96 19.99 -12.11
N SER A 75 3.52 21.09 -12.75
CA SER A 75 3.48 21.22 -14.21
C SER A 75 4.85 21.13 -14.89
N ASP A 76 5.92 21.43 -14.15
CA ASP A 76 7.30 21.41 -14.64
C ASP A 76 8.01 20.06 -14.43
N ASN A 77 7.23 19.03 -13.99
CA ASN A 77 7.70 17.70 -13.62
C ASN A 77 8.68 17.70 -12.43
N GLU A 78 8.58 18.67 -11.54
CA GLU A 78 9.35 18.68 -10.31
C GLU A 78 8.62 17.92 -9.21
N TYR A 79 9.34 17.05 -8.53
CA TYR A 79 8.85 16.21 -7.44
C TYR A 79 9.04 16.90 -6.10
N THR A 80 7.96 17.03 -5.35
CA THR A 80 8.00 17.45 -3.94
C THR A 80 7.50 16.30 -3.09
N TYR A 81 8.40 15.71 -2.30
CA TYR A 81 8.04 14.60 -1.40
C TYR A 81 7.34 15.14 -0.16
N LEU A 82 6.19 14.54 0.19
CA LEU A 82 5.42 14.92 1.35
C LEU A 82 5.99 14.26 2.60
N LEU A 83 5.93 14.98 3.72
CA LEU A 83 6.33 14.47 5.03
C LEU A 83 5.15 13.82 5.74
N ASN A 84 5.37 12.61 6.27
CA ASN A 84 4.39 11.94 7.11
C ASN A 84 4.23 12.69 8.43
N LYS A 85 2.98 12.96 8.81
CA LYS A 85 2.60 13.56 10.08
C LYS A 85 1.38 12.86 10.66
N ASP A 86 1.20 13.02 11.97
CA ASP A 86 -0.03 12.57 12.61
C ASP A 86 -1.25 13.29 12.05
N VAL A 87 -2.39 12.59 11.97
CA VAL A 87 -3.65 13.15 11.45
C VAL A 87 -4.09 14.39 12.24
N ASN A 88 -3.88 14.39 13.57
CA ASN A 88 -4.25 15.54 14.39
C ASN A 88 -3.38 16.74 14.08
N PHE A 89 -2.06 16.54 13.85
CA PHE A 89 -1.17 17.61 13.40
C PHE A 89 -1.68 18.24 12.09
N VAL A 90 -2.03 17.42 11.09
CA VAL A 90 -2.52 17.95 9.80
C VAL A 90 -3.83 18.71 9.99
N ARG A 91 -4.75 18.20 10.82
CA ARG A 91 -6.03 18.86 11.11
C ARG A 91 -5.89 20.17 11.88
N GLU A 92 -4.98 20.20 12.83
CA GLU A 92 -4.73 21.40 13.65
C GLU A 92 -3.97 22.48 12.89
N SER A 93 -3.01 22.08 12.05
CA SER A 93 -2.20 23.01 11.25
C SER A 93 -2.96 23.57 10.05
N PHE A 94 -3.88 22.79 9.49
CA PHE A 94 -4.66 23.15 8.30
C PHE A 94 -6.17 22.94 8.53
N PRO A 95 -6.78 23.64 9.50
CA PRO A 95 -8.17 23.43 9.88
C PRO A 95 -9.15 23.99 8.86
N ASP A 96 -8.73 24.97 8.08
CA ASP A 96 -9.61 25.76 7.23
C ASP A 96 -10.02 25.02 5.96
N THR A 97 -11.29 25.19 5.62
CA THR A 97 -11.90 24.72 4.38
C THR A 97 -12.12 25.86 3.37
N ASP A 98 -11.65 27.06 3.70
CA ASP A 98 -11.73 28.22 2.81
C ASP A 98 -10.58 28.20 1.79
N SER A 99 -10.90 28.46 0.54
CA SER A 99 -9.93 28.44 -0.58
C SER A 99 -8.75 29.38 -0.42
N GLY A 100 -8.86 30.40 0.45
CA GLY A 100 -7.76 31.31 0.77
C GLY A 100 -6.59 30.65 1.52
N PHE A 101 -6.80 29.46 2.09
CA PHE A 101 -5.79 28.70 2.84
C PHE A 101 -5.30 27.43 2.09
N TYR A 102 -5.76 27.24 0.87
CA TYR A 102 -5.30 26.13 0.03
C TYR A 102 -3.87 26.38 -0.46
N GLY A 103 -3.16 25.31 -0.72
CA GLY A 103 -1.79 25.38 -1.23
C GLY A 103 -1.32 24.04 -1.76
N LYS A 104 -0.09 24.02 -2.27
CA LYS A 104 0.55 22.77 -2.65
C LYS A 104 0.74 21.90 -1.41
N PRO A 105 0.28 20.62 -1.39
CA PRO A 105 0.47 19.73 -0.27
C PRO A 105 1.95 19.51 0.08
N GLU A 106 2.26 19.57 1.38
CA GLU A 106 3.59 19.33 1.95
C GLU A 106 3.61 18.18 2.95
N TYR A 107 2.44 17.90 3.55
CA TYR A 107 2.28 16.89 4.59
C TYR A 107 1.16 15.92 4.23
N TYR A 108 1.29 14.70 4.73
CA TYR A 108 0.21 13.73 4.71
C TYR A 108 0.09 13.00 6.04
N GLY A 109 -1.12 12.55 6.36
CA GLY A 109 -1.39 11.66 7.47
C GLY A 109 -2.26 10.49 7.01
N ILE A 110 -2.07 9.31 7.59
CA ILE A 110 -2.93 8.16 7.31
C ILE A 110 -4.23 8.33 8.08
N PHE A 111 -5.32 8.59 7.34
CA PHE A 111 -6.63 8.86 7.93
C PHE A 111 -7.36 7.57 8.28
N ASP A 112 -7.38 6.62 7.35
CA ASP A 112 -7.87 5.26 7.50
C ASP A 112 -7.14 4.32 6.51
N ASP A 113 -7.61 3.07 6.37
CA ASP A 113 -7.03 2.05 5.50
C ASP A 113 -7.20 2.32 3.99
N THR A 114 -8.02 3.29 3.63
CA THR A 114 -8.35 3.65 2.24
C THR A 114 -7.99 5.09 1.88
N THR A 115 -7.62 5.92 2.87
CA THR A 115 -7.55 7.37 2.69
C THR A 115 -6.38 8.00 3.45
N MET A 116 -5.67 8.90 2.78
CA MET A 116 -4.75 9.86 3.41
C MET A 116 -5.41 11.24 3.52
N ILE A 117 -5.06 11.99 4.55
CA ILE A 117 -5.32 13.42 4.66
C ILE A 117 -4.09 14.21 4.24
N LEU A 118 -4.28 15.24 3.42
CA LEU A 118 -3.24 16.13 2.92
C LEU A 118 -3.26 17.47 3.65
N GLY A 119 -2.11 18.07 3.78
CA GLY A 119 -1.97 19.40 4.34
C GLY A 119 -0.85 20.21 3.67
N PRO A 120 -1.14 21.44 3.24
CA PRO A 120 -2.44 22.06 3.08
C PRO A 120 -3.38 21.38 2.07
N THR A 121 -4.66 21.77 2.07
CA THR A 121 -5.61 21.33 1.03
C THR A 121 -5.12 21.79 -0.35
N PRO A 122 -5.12 20.93 -1.38
CA PRO A 122 -4.62 21.29 -2.71
C PRO A 122 -5.34 22.50 -3.32
N ASP A 123 -4.58 23.50 -3.77
CA ASP A 123 -5.10 24.69 -4.47
C ASP A 123 -5.30 24.47 -5.97
N ALA A 124 -4.68 23.43 -6.52
CA ALA A 124 -4.80 22.99 -7.91
C ALA A 124 -4.86 21.47 -8.01
N ASN A 125 -5.12 20.96 -9.20
CA ASN A 125 -4.95 19.54 -9.49
C ASN A 125 -3.47 19.25 -9.67
N TYR A 126 -2.93 18.35 -8.83
CA TYR A 126 -1.55 17.91 -8.91
C TYR A 126 -1.48 16.44 -9.28
N SER A 127 -0.53 16.08 -10.13
CA SER A 127 -0.14 14.68 -10.27
C SER A 127 0.54 14.22 -8.99
N ALA A 128 0.24 12.99 -8.57
CA ALA A 128 0.84 12.37 -7.40
C ALA A 128 1.51 11.07 -7.79
N GLU A 129 2.65 10.77 -7.17
CA GLU A 129 3.31 9.49 -7.25
C GLU A 129 3.34 8.86 -5.87
N LEU A 130 2.73 7.69 -5.72
CA LEU A 130 2.69 6.92 -4.48
C LEU A 130 3.53 5.66 -4.64
N HIS A 131 4.59 5.54 -3.84
CA HIS A 131 5.40 4.35 -3.69
C HIS A 131 5.06 3.71 -2.36
N TYR A 132 4.59 2.45 -2.37
CA TYR A 132 4.00 1.81 -1.21
C TYR A 132 4.27 0.31 -1.16
N TYR A 133 4.21 -0.26 0.04
CA TYR A 133 4.16 -1.69 0.25
C TYR A 133 2.74 -2.18 0.02
N TYR A 134 2.61 -3.32 -0.66
CA TYR A 134 1.31 -3.91 -0.98
C TYR A 134 1.21 -5.34 -0.45
N TYR A 135 -0.03 -5.81 -0.30
CA TYR A 135 -0.29 -7.23 -0.10
C TYR A 135 -0.34 -7.95 -1.44
N PRO A 136 0.61 -8.88 -1.71
CA PRO A 136 0.54 -9.69 -2.92
C PRO A 136 -0.64 -10.65 -2.85
N GLN A 137 -1.08 -11.09 -4.01
CA GLN A 137 -2.12 -12.10 -4.11
C GLN A 137 -1.60 -13.43 -3.54
N THR A 138 -2.42 -14.10 -2.71
CA THR A 138 -2.06 -15.40 -2.13
C THR A 138 -1.78 -16.44 -3.22
N ILE A 139 -0.80 -17.32 -3.01
CA ILE A 139 -0.46 -18.42 -3.92
C ILE A 139 -1.68 -19.34 -4.17
N VAL A 140 -2.59 -19.43 -3.22
CA VAL A 140 -3.86 -20.19 -3.35
C VAL A 140 -4.70 -19.67 -4.52
N THR A 141 -4.67 -18.36 -4.79
CA THR A 141 -5.43 -17.73 -5.88
C THR A 141 -4.57 -17.45 -7.10
N ALA A 142 -3.32 -17.03 -6.90
CA ALA A 142 -2.39 -16.72 -7.98
C ALA A 142 -1.82 -17.98 -8.67
N GLY A 143 -1.80 -19.12 -7.98
CA GLY A 143 -1.23 -20.36 -8.47
C GLY A 143 0.30 -20.47 -8.37
N ASN A 144 1.00 -19.35 -8.30
CA ASN A 144 2.44 -19.25 -8.12
C ASN A 144 2.79 -18.29 -6.97
N THR A 145 4.00 -18.47 -6.40
CA THR A 145 4.50 -17.56 -5.39
C THR A 145 4.82 -16.18 -5.98
N TRP A 146 4.66 -15.13 -5.18
CA TRP A 146 5.01 -13.75 -5.52
C TRP A 146 6.53 -13.51 -5.51
N LEU A 147 7.31 -14.38 -4.88
CA LEU A 147 8.77 -14.28 -4.80
C LEU A 147 9.47 -14.62 -6.13
N GLY A 148 8.79 -15.30 -7.06
CA GLY A 148 9.37 -15.81 -8.29
C GLY A 148 10.27 -17.03 -8.07
N ASP A 149 10.82 -17.56 -9.17
CA ASP A 149 11.50 -18.86 -9.18
C ASP A 149 12.84 -18.89 -8.41
N ASN A 150 13.41 -17.73 -8.09
CA ASN A 150 14.72 -17.65 -7.44
C ASN A 150 14.67 -17.66 -5.91
N PHE A 151 13.50 -17.55 -5.31
CA PHE A 151 13.29 -17.40 -3.86
C PHE A 151 12.28 -18.41 -3.30
N ASP A 152 11.98 -19.45 -4.05
CA ASP A 152 11.03 -20.50 -3.67
C ASP A 152 11.62 -21.49 -2.64
#